data_bb7285ab1123b97e73803711b2fd2e7c
#
_entry.id   bb7285ab1123b97e73803711b2fd2e7c
#
_cell.length_a   1.000
_cell.length_b   1.000
_cell.length_c   1.000
_cell.angle_alpha   90.00
_cell.angle_beta   90.00
_cell.angle_gamma   90.00
#
_symmetry.space_group_name_H-M   'P 1'
#
loop_
_entity.id
_entity.type
_entity.pdbx_description
1 polymer ?
#
loop_
_entity_poly.entity_id
_entity_poly.type
_entity_poly.pdbx_seq_one_letter_code
_entity_poly.pdbx_strand_id
1 'polypeptide(L)'
;MPLYTSYSEETQTQIEEFLENTFGWDEYELVAFVERFGEEKFKLYFEEYADMVDDIGNAVVEAFLDNFDIADISSCRDSYYGQYENGAEFAQQLAEDCGEVPRGMSSWIEIDWKASWDNLDYDYVESDNGHIFSQNF
;
A
#
# COMPACT_ATOMS: atom_id res chain seq x y z
N MET A 1 -4.85 26.86 19.76
CA MET A 1 -6.02 26.01 19.60
C MET A 1 -5.64 24.71 18.90
N PRO A 2 -6.07 23.56 19.41
CA PRO A 2 -5.88 22.31 18.69
C PRO A 2 -6.58 22.31 17.33
N LEU A 3 -5.99 21.63 16.36
CA LEU A 3 -6.53 21.60 14.98
C LEU A 3 -7.83 20.80 14.86
N TYR A 4 -8.15 19.99 15.87
CA TYR A 4 -9.27 19.05 15.82
C TYR A 4 -10.51 19.51 16.62
N THR A 5 -10.57 20.78 17.03
CA THR A 5 -11.67 21.28 17.86
C THR A 5 -13.03 21.28 17.15
N SER A 6 -13.03 21.26 15.82
CA SER A 6 -14.28 21.22 15.03
C SER A 6 -14.87 19.82 14.89
N TYR A 7 -14.13 18.78 15.28
CA TYR A 7 -14.55 17.39 15.15
C TYR A 7 -15.46 16.97 16.31
N SER A 8 -16.12 15.82 16.18
CA SER A 8 -16.94 15.27 17.25
C SER A 8 -16.08 14.99 18.50
N GLU A 9 -16.73 14.97 19.66
CA GLU A 9 -16.04 14.66 20.92
C GLU A 9 -15.32 13.33 20.88
N GLU A 10 -15.94 12.34 20.26
CA GLU A 10 -15.35 11.01 20.11
C GLU A 10 -14.05 11.06 19.30
N THR A 11 -14.05 11.76 18.16
CA THR A 11 -12.85 11.94 17.35
C THR A 11 -11.77 12.70 18.09
N GLN A 12 -12.14 13.78 18.78
CA GLN A 12 -11.19 14.55 19.60
C GLN A 12 -10.54 13.68 20.68
N THR A 13 -11.33 12.86 21.35
CA THR A 13 -10.82 11.95 22.38
C THR A 13 -9.85 10.92 21.78
N GLN A 14 -10.18 10.36 20.63
CA GLN A 14 -9.30 9.41 19.95
C GLN A 14 -7.98 10.07 19.52
N ILE A 15 -8.02 11.28 19.00
CA ILE A 15 -6.80 12.01 18.61
C ILE A 15 -5.94 12.23 19.86
N GLU A 16 -6.53 12.65 20.96
CA GLU A 16 -5.80 12.86 22.21
C GLU A 16 -5.15 11.58 22.74
N GLU A 17 -5.87 10.45 22.65
CA GLU A 17 -5.34 9.16 23.04
C GLU A 17 -4.15 8.73 22.16
N PHE A 18 -4.24 8.94 20.87
CA PHE A 18 -3.13 8.64 19.94
C PHE A 18 -1.92 9.53 20.21
N LEU A 19 -2.13 10.81 20.52
CA LEU A 19 -1.03 11.71 20.84
C LEU A 19 -0.29 11.30 22.12
N GLU A 20 -1.00 10.73 23.09
CA GLU A 20 -0.41 10.26 24.34
C GLU A 20 0.26 8.90 24.22
N ASN A 21 -0.31 7.99 23.44
CA ASN A 21 0.04 6.57 23.45
C ASN A 21 0.74 6.07 22.21
N THR A 22 0.64 6.79 21.09
CA THR A 22 1.21 6.33 19.81
C THR A 22 2.48 7.10 19.49
N PHE A 23 3.58 6.38 19.45
CA PHE A 23 4.89 6.96 19.20
C PHE A 23 5.02 7.45 17.75
N GLY A 24 5.47 8.69 17.60
CA GLY A 24 5.81 9.24 16.31
C GLY A 24 4.70 9.94 15.53
N TRP A 25 3.47 9.88 16.03
CA TRP A 25 2.35 10.58 15.38
C TRP A 25 2.10 11.94 16.04
N ASP A 26 2.03 12.98 15.23
CA ASP A 26 1.73 14.33 15.72
C ASP A 26 0.30 14.75 15.35
N GLU A 27 -0.12 15.88 15.91
CA GLU A 27 -1.46 16.43 15.68
C GLU A 27 -1.75 16.64 14.18
N TYR A 28 -0.77 17.14 13.42
CA TYR A 28 -0.94 17.42 12.00
C TYR A 28 -1.20 16.15 11.20
N GLU A 29 -0.50 15.07 11.53
CA GLU A 29 -0.65 13.79 10.84
C GLU A 29 -2.01 13.16 11.12
N LEU A 30 -2.48 13.23 12.37
CA LEU A 30 -3.79 12.71 12.75
C LEU A 30 -4.91 13.50 12.09
N VAL A 31 -4.82 14.82 12.10
CA VAL A 31 -5.80 15.69 11.44
C VAL A 31 -5.78 15.47 9.92
N ALA A 32 -4.61 15.31 9.33
CA ALA A 32 -4.49 15.04 7.89
C ALA A 32 -5.22 13.76 7.49
N PHE A 33 -5.14 12.72 8.32
CA PHE A 33 -5.90 11.49 8.05
C PHE A 33 -7.41 11.75 8.10
N VAL A 34 -7.88 12.46 9.11
CA VAL A 34 -9.31 12.78 9.23
C VAL A 34 -9.78 13.62 8.03
N GLU A 35 -9.00 14.61 7.61
CA GLU A 35 -9.34 15.44 6.45
C GLU A 35 -9.35 14.63 5.16
N ARG A 36 -8.47 13.63 5.05
CA ARG A 36 -8.38 12.78 3.85
C ARG A 36 -9.49 11.74 3.77
N PHE A 37 -9.82 11.09 4.88
CA PHE A 37 -10.74 9.94 4.88
C PHE A 37 -12.04 10.16 5.64
N GLY A 38 -12.11 11.14 6.52
CA GLY A 38 -13.27 11.45 7.35
C GLY A 38 -13.17 10.89 8.76
N GLU A 39 -14.00 11.42 9.66
CA GLU A 39 -13.98 11.03 11.08
C GLU A 39 -14.35 9.58 11.32
N GLU A 40 -15.32 9.06 10.56
CA GLU A 40 -15.75 7.67 10.70
C GLU A 40 -14.63 6.70 10.33
N LYS A 41 -13.93 6.95 9.23
CA LYS A 41 -12.82 6.10 8.77
C LYS A 41 -11.60 6.24 9.68
N PHE A 42 -11.39 7.40 10.27
CA PHE A 42 -10.37 7.57 11.30
C PHE A 42 -10.63 6.63 12.47
N LYS A 43 -11.85 6.60 12.96
CA LYS A 43 -12.25 5.73 14.05
C LYS A 43 -12.07 4.25 13.72
N LEU A 44 -12.42 3.84 12.50
CA LEU A 44 -12.41 2.43 12.11
C LEU A 44 -11.04 1.93 11.67
N TYR A 45 -10.22 2.76 11.03
CA TYR A 45 -9.04 2.27 10.31
C TYR A 45 -7.72 2.91 10.70
N PHE A 46 -7.70 4.00 11.45
CA PHE A 46 -6.43 4.68 11.75
C PHE A 46 -5.43 3.79 12.47
N GLU A 47 -5.88 3.01 13.43
CA GLU A 47 -4.99 2.11 14.19
C GLU A 47 -4.31 1.10 13.28
N GLU A 48 -5.07 0.46 12.38
CA GLU A 48 -4.50 -0.47 11.40
C GLU A 48 -3.57 0.23 10.42
N TYR A 49 -3.95 1.43 9.98
CA TYR A 49 -3.11 2.25 9.11
C TYR A 49 -1.76 2.57 9.78
N ALA A 50 -1.80 3.02 11.03
CA ALA A 50 -0.60 3.36 11.78
C ALA A 50 0.31 2.15 11.97
N ASP A 51 -0.26 1.00 12.32
CA ASP A 51 0.49 -0.25 12.46
C ASP A 51 1.10 -0.68 11.13
N MET A 52 0.40 -0.52 10.04
CA MET A 52 0.89 -0.88 8.71
C MET A 52 2.05 0.02 8.28
N VAL A 53 1.96 1.33 8.53
CA VAL A 53 3.05 2.28 8.26
C VAL A 53 4.30 1.92 9.06
N ASP A 54 4.12 1.56 10.34
CA ASP A 54 5.22 1.16 11.21
C ASP A 54 5.90 -0.14 10.72
N ASP A 55 5.11 -1.08 10.19
CA ASP A 55 5.58 -2.40 9.77
C ASP A 55 6.27 -2.39 8.40
N ILE A 56 5.64 -1.79 7.39
CA ILE A 56 6.13 -1.87 6.00
C ILE A 56 6.52 -0.52 5.40
N GLY A 57 6.34 0.56 6.12
CA GLY A 57 6.75 1.90 5.70
C GLY A 57 5.65 2.69 4.99
N ASN A 58 5.77 4.02 5.11
CA ASN A 58 4.78 4.95 4.57
C ASN A 58 4.68 4.88 3.04
N ALA A 59 5.82 4.71 2.35
CA ALA A 59 5.84 4.68 0.89
C ALA A 59 4.97 3.55 0.32
N VAL A 60 5.06 2.36 0.91
CA VAL A 60 4.27 1.20 0.49
C VAL A 60 2.79 1.42 0.81
N VAL A 61 2.48 1.92 2.00
CA VAL A 61 1.09 2.17 2.40
C VAL A 61 0.44 3.22 1.50
N GLU A 62 1.14 4.30 1.18
CA GLU A 62 0.63 5.33 0.28
C GLU A 62 0.43 4.78 -1.15
N ALA A 63 1.35 3.95 -1.64
CA ALA A 63 1.20 3.28 -2.92
C ALA A 63 -0.04 2.39 -2.95
N PHE A 64 -0.30 1.66 -1.86
CA PHE A 64 -1.51 0.84 -1.72
C PHE A 64 -2.78 1.72 -1.79
N LEU A 65 -2.79 2.82 -1.05
CA LEU A 65 -3.96 3.71 -0.98
C LEU A 65 -4.21 4.49 -2.28
N ASP A 66 -3.21 4.61 -3.15
CA ASP A 66 -3.40 5.20 -4.48
C ASP A 66 -4.24 4.30 -5.39
N ASN A 67 -4.31 3.01 -5.08
CA ASN A 67 -4.99 2.00 -5.90
C ASN A 67 -6.18 1.33 -5.21
N PHE A 68 -6.23 1.36 -3.88
CA PHE A 68 -7.25 0.67 -3.07
C PHE A 68 -7.79 1.61 -1.98
N ASP A 69 -8.90 1.22 -1.38
CA ASP A 69 -9.55 2.01 -0.32
C ASP A 69 -8.88 1.78 1.03
N ILE A 70 -9.01 2.78 1.93
CA ILE A 70 -8.55 2.64 3.32
C ILE A 70 -9.24 1.46 4.02
N ALA A 71 -10.47 1.12 3.62
CA ALA A 71 -11.19 -0.03 4.17
C ALA A 71 -10.45 -1.35 3.93
N ASP A 72 -9.57 -1.41 2.93
CA ASP A 72 -8.79 -2.59 2.59
C ASP A 72 -7.39 -2.60 3.22
N ILE A 73 -7.09 -1.64 4.11
CA ILE A 73 -5.73 -1.44 4.64
C ILE A 73 -5.15 -2.70 5.30
N SER A 74 -5.98 -3.53 5.90
CA SER A 74 -5.53 -4.78 6.53
C SER A 74 -4.91 -5.76 5.52
N SER A 75 -5.26 -5.64 4.24
CA SER A 75 -4.74 -6.49 3.16
C SER A 75 -3.44 -5.97 2.55
N CYS A 76 -2.98 -4.78 2.94
CA CYS A 76 -1.80 -4.14 2.34
C CYS A 76 -0.56 -5.02 2.39
N ARG A 77 -0.23 -5.56 3.56
CA ARG A 77 0.95 -6.41 3.73
C ARG A 77 0.85 -7.69 2.90
N ASP A 78 -0.27 -8.36 2.98
CA ASP A 78 -0.46 -9.66 2.33
C ASP A 78 -0.56 -9.55 0.81
N SER A 79 -0.98 -8.41 0.28
CA SER A 79 -1.08 -8.18 -1.16
C SER A 79 0.20 -7.64 -1.78
N TYR A 80 1.17 -7.19 -0.97
CA TYR A 80 2.37 -6.54 -1.47
C TYR A 80 3.42 -7.53 -1.95
N TYR A 81 3.88 -7.35 -3.20
CA TYR A 81 4.87 -8.22 -3.83
C TYR A 81 6.27 -7.60 -3.96
N GLY A 82 6.43 -6.34 -3.59
CA GLY A 82 7.72 -5.68 -3.61
C GLY A 82 7.78 -4.52 -4.60
N GLN A 83 8.97 -3.92 -4.69
CA GLN A 83 9.23 -2.80 -5.57
C GLN A 83 10.11 -3.22 -6.73
N TYR A 84 9.70 -2.86 -7.94
CA TYR A 84 10.39 -3.19 -9.18
C TYR A 84 10.51 -1.93 -10.04
N GLU A 85 11.38 -1.94 -11.05
CA GLU A 85 11.49 -0.80 -11.97
C GLU A 85 10.17 -0.56 -12.72
N ASN A 86 9.50 -1.66 -13.09
CA ASN A 86 8.23 -1.62 -13.81
C ASN A 86 7.57 -3.01 -13.74
N GLY A 87 6.36 -3.11 -14.29
CA GLY A 87 5.62 -4.37 -14.32
C GLY A 87 6.33 -5.47 -15.13
N ALA A 88 7.07 -5.11 -16.19
CA ALA A 88 7.82 -6.08 -16.98
C ALA A 88 8.91 -6.76 -16.14
N GLU A 89 9.62 -6.01 -15.29
CA GLU A 89 10.61 -6.59 -14.39
C GLU A 89 9.95 -7.52 -13.37
N PHE A 90 8.79 -7.13 -12.84
CA PHE A 90 8.02 -7.99 -11.95
C PHE A 90 7.63 -9.30 -12.63
N ALA A 91 7.12 -9.23 -13.87
CA ALA A 91 6.71 -10.41 -14.63
C ALA A 91 7.89 -11.35 -14.84
N GLN A 92 9.07 -10.82 -15.17
CA GLN A 92 10.27 -11.60 -15.32
C GLN A 92 10.65 -12.32 -14.01
N GLN A 93 10.68 -11.59 -12.91
CA GLN A 93 11.04 -12.15 -11.61
C GLN A 93 10.04 -13.23 -11.18
N LEU A 94 8.76 -12.97 -11.38
CA LEU A 94 7.72 -13.95 -11.06
C LEU A 94 7.88 -15.23 -11.85
N ALA A 95 8.12 -15.12 -13.15
CA ALA A 95 8.31 -16.28 -14.03
C ALA A 95 9.56 -17.09 -13.61
N GLU A 96 10.65 -16.41 -13.29
CA GLU A 96 11.88 -17.06 -12.81
C GLU A 96 11.65 -17.79 -11.50
N ASP A 97 10.97 -17.16 -10.55
CA ASP A 97 10.67 -17.72 -9.23
C ASP A 97 9.73 -18.94 -9.33
N CYS A 98 8.84 -18.94 -10.31
CA CYS A 98 7.91 -20.05 -10.55
C CYS A 98 8.50 -21.15 -11.46
N GLY A 99 9.72 -20.95 -11.97
CA GLY A 99 10.38 -21.92 -12.86
C GLY A 99 9.77 -22.00 -14.24
N GLU A 100 9.08 -20.94 -14.67
CA GLU A 100 8.40 -20.89 -15.97
C GLU A 100 9.31 -20.51 -17.13
N VAL A 101 10.53 -20.00 -16.85
CA VAL A 101 11.47 -19.64 -17.90
C VAL A 101 12.17 -20.89 -18.40
N PRO A 102 12.12 -21.21 -19.73
CA PRO A 102 12.76 -22.40 -20.27
C PRO A 102 14.28 -22.38 -20.04
N ARG A 103 14.82 -23.52 -19.59
CA ARG A 103 16.27 -23.70 -19.45
C ARG A 103 16.86 -24.01 -20.83
N GLY A 104 18.05 -23.50 -21.08
CA GLY A 104 18.77 -23.76 -22.31
C GLY A 104 18.23 -22.99 -23.51
N MET A 105 17.43 -21.96 -23.28
CA MET A 105 16.97 -21.05 -24.34
C MET A 105 18.18 -20.37 -24.97
N SER A 106 18.19 -20.28 -26.30
CA SER A 106 19.29 -19.64 -27.03
C SER A 106 19.38 -18.17 -26.68
N SER A 107 20.61 -17.64 -26.59
CA SER A 107 20.87 -16.26 -26.14
C SER A 107 20.28 -15.19 -27.06
N TRP A 108 19.94 -15.54 -28.32
CA TRP A 108 19.34 -14.62 -29.25
C TRP A 108 17.81 -14.57 -29.16
N ILE A 109 17.20 -15.43 -28.36
CA ILE A 109 15.76 -15.44 -28.11
C ILE A 109 15.47 -14.57 -26.90
N GLU A 110 14.58 -13.62 -27.07
CA GLU A 110 14.17 -12.74 -25.99
C GLU A 110 12.69 -12.95 -25.64
N ILE A 111 12.36 -12.82 -24.37
CA ILE A 111 10.97 -12.89 -23.90
C ILE A 111 10.45 -11.45 -23.80
N ASP A 112 9.27 -11.21 -24.35
CA ASP A 112 8.60 -9.90 -24.22
C ASP A 112 7.95 -9.79 -22.84
N TRP A 113 8.73 -9.33 -21.86
CA TRP A 113 8.27 -9.20 -20.48
C TRP A 113 7.17 -8.15 -20.33
N LYS A 114 7.13 -7.14 -21.19
CA LYS A 114 6.03 -6.17 -21.18
C LYS A 114 4.71 -6.83 -21.57
N ALA A 115 4.72 -7.67 -22.58
CA ALA A 115 3.53 -8.43 -22.97
C ALA A 115 3.11 -9.40 -21.87
N SER A 116 4.08 -10.01 -21.17
CA SER A 116 3.79 -10.86 -20.02
C SER A 116 3.13 -10.08 -18.91
N TRP A 117 3.63 -8.88 -18.61
CA TRP A 117 3.01 -8.00 -17.62
C TRP A 117 1.57 -7.63 -18.03
N ASP A 118 1.34 -7.32 -19.30
CA ASP A 118 0.01 -6.97 -19.78
C ASP A 118 -1.00 -8.11 -19.55
N ASN A 119 -0.53 -9.36 -19.51
CA ASN A 119 -1.37 -10.51 -19.16
C ASN A 119 -1.58 -10.66 -17.67
N LEU A 120 -0.68 -10.13 -16.84
CA LEU A 120 -0.76 -10.20 -15.37
C LEU A 120 -1.53 -9.04 -14.75
N ASP A 121 -1.71 -7.93 -15.45
CA ASP A 121 -2.27 -6.73 -14.88
C ASP A 121 -3.75 -6.82 -14.50
N TYR A 122 -4.41 -7.94 -14.82
CA TYR A 122 -5.74 -8.26 -14.31
C TYR A 122 -5.71 -8.68 -12.83
N ASP A 123 -4.61 -9.28 -12.40
CA ASP A 123 -4.46 -9.82 -11.03
C ASP A 123 -3.56 -8.96 -10.14
N TYR A 124 -2.78 -8.07 -10.73
CA TYR A 124 -1.80 -7.24 -10.03
C TYR A 124 -1.94 -5.79 -10.46
N VAL A 125 -1.51 -4.88 -9.59
CA VAL A 125 -1.48 -3.46 -9.89
C VAL A 125 -0.08 -2.91 -9.61
N GLU A 126 0.38 -2.03 -10.47
CA GLU A 126 1.66 -1.32 -10.34
C GLU A 126 1.39 0.13 -9.94
N SER A 127 2.00 0.57 -8.84
CA SER A 127 1.95 1.98 -8.43
C SER A 127 3.04 2.78 -9.15
N ASP A 128 2.99 4.11 -9.04
CA ASP A 128 3.92 5.02 -9.72
C ASP A 128 5.40 4.74 -9.43
N ASN A 129 5.71 4.20 -8.25
CA ASN A 129 7.10 3.92 -7.85
C ASN A 129 7.49 2.45 -8.04
N GLY A 130 6.69 1.70 -8.80
CA GLY A 130 6.99 0.29 -9.07
C GLY A 130 6.61 -0.66 -7.94
N HIS A 131 5.82 -0.22 -6.98
CA HIS A 131 5.28 -1.11 -5.95
C HIS A 131 4.17 -1.96 -6.55
N ILE A 132 4.28 -3.27 -6.40
CA ILE A 132 3.34 -4.23 -6.99
C ILE A 132 2.46 -4.83 -5.90
N PHE A 133 1.15 -4.82 -6.13
CA PHE A 133 0.15 -5.40 -5.23
C PHE A 133 -0.74 -6.38 -5.98
N SER A 134 -1.16 -7.45 -5.29
CA SER A 134 -2.21 -8.31 -5.80
C SER A 134 -3.56 -7.60 -5.66
N GLN A 135 -4.42 -7.75 -6.64
CA GLN A 135 -5.80 -7.23 -6.58
C GLN A 135 -6.78 -8.25 -6.00
N ASN A 136 -6.30 -9.47 -5.73
CA ASN A 136 -7.13 -10.58 -5.24
C ASN A 136 -6.95 -10.78 -3.74
N PHE A 137 -7.68 -10.00 -2.97
CA PHE A 137 -7.69 -10.12 -1.52
C PHE A 137 -9.09 -9.97 -0.94
#